data_872eff14fcb6cdd49f4480f2d5ea4bd7
#
_entry.id   872eff14fcb6cdd49f4480f2d5ea4bd7
#
_cell.length_a   1.000
_cell.length_b   1.000
_cell.length_c   1.000
_cell.angle_alpha   90.00
_cell.angle_beta   90.00
_cell.angle_gamma   90.00
#
_symmetry.space_group_name_H-M   'P 1'
#
loop_
_entity.id
_entity.type
_entity.pdbx_description
1 polymer ?
#
loop_
_entity_poly.entity_id
_entity_poly.type
_entity_poly.pdbx_seq_one_letter_code
_entity_poly.pdbx_strand_id
1 'polypeptide(L)' 'MRAYTPGGALVSNIEVTATTVHRGDIIQLGSHVFRVSDLFQLPQGAKQLVFESGELLTIHARTRLAAVRMLRRR' A
#
# COMPACT_ATOMS: atom_id res chain seq x y z
N MET A 1 -14.83 -3.36 3.92
CA MET A 1 -14.93 -4.08 5.20
C MET A 1 -13.88 -3.60 6.17
N ARG A 2 -14.19 -3.56 7.42
CA ARG A 2 -13.28 -3.07 8.45
C ARG A 2 -12.96 -4.14 9.46
N ALA A 3 -11.75 -4.11 9.97
CA ALA A 3 -11.32 -5.00 11.02
C ALA A 3 -10.57 -4.20 12.09
N TYR A 4 -10.55 -4.70 13.30
CA TYR A 4 -9.84 -4.08 14.40
C TYR A 4 -8.60 -4.89 14.71
N THR A 5 -7.50 -4.19 14.96
CA THR A 5 -6.28 -4.81 15.44
C THR A 5 -6.21 -4.69 16.95
N PRO A 6 -5.34 -5.47 17.61
CA PRO A 6 -5.08 -5.25 19.03
C PRO A 6 -4.67 -3.81 19.28
N GLY A 7 -5.20 -3.21 20.31
CA GLY A 7 -4.96 -1.81 20.62
C GLY A 7 -5.99 -0.86 20.03
N GLY A 8 -7.01 -1.39 19.34
CA GLY A 8 -8.12 -0.59 18.85
C GLY A 8 -7.87 0.14 17.53
N ALA A 9 -6.76 -0.13 16.84
CA ALA A 9 -6.53 0.45 15.52
C ALA A 9 -7.54 -0.13 14.53
N LEU A 10 -8.04 0.73 13.64
CA LEU A 10 -8.99 0.36 12.61
C LEU A 10 -8.24 0.19 11.29
N VAL A 11 -8.49 -0.93 10.62
CA VAL A 11 -7.89 -1.17 9.32
C VAL A 11 -8.97 -1.32 8.26
N SER A 12 -8.63 -0.95 7.03
CA SER A 12 -9.50 -1.11 5.89
C SER A 12 -8.79 -1.93 4.83
N ASN A 13 -9.51 -2.90 4.27
CA ASN A 13 -9.05 -3.58 3.07
C ASN A 13 -9.43 -2.72 1.88
N ILE A 14 -8.45 -2.35 1.07
CA ILE A 14 -8.66 -1.44 -0.04
C ILE A 14 -7.96 -1.97 -1.27
N GLU A 15 -8.28 -1.38 -2.40
CA GLU A 15 -7.55 -1.57 -3.64
C GLU A 15 -6.84 -0.27 -3.95
N VAL A 16 -5.55 -0.36 -4.24
CA VAL A 16 -4.75 0.83 -4.56
C VAL A 16 -4.22 0.75 -5.99
N THR A 17 -4.00 1.93 -6.55
CA THR A 17 -3.39 2.09 -7.86
C THR A 17 -2.16 2.99 -7.73
N ALA A 18 -1.49 3.28 -8.84
CA ALA A 18 -0.34 4.18 -8.82
C ALA A 18 -0.69 5.57 -8.30
N THR A 19 -1.97 6.00 -8.45
CA THR A 19 -2.38 7.34 -8.01
C THR A 19 -2.93 7.35 -6.59
N THR A 20 -3.34 6.21 -6.05
CA THR A 20 -4.00 6.17 -4.75
C THR A 20 -3.17 5.54 -3.65
N VAL A 21 -2.06 4.88 -3.98
CA VAL A 21 -1.20 4.25 -2.98
C VAL A 21 -0.53 5.32 -2.12
N HIS A 22 -0.43 5.07 -0.81
CA HIS A 22 0.18 5.99 0.15
C HIS A 22 1.29 5.31 0.91
N ARG A 23 2.21 6.10 1.45
CA ARG A 23 3.17 5.60 2.42
C ARG A 23 2.42 4.99 3.59
N GLY A 24 2.93 3.88 4.08
CA GLY A 24 2.30 3.18 5.19
C GLY A 24 1.29 2.13 4.77
N ASP A 25 0.84 2.16 3.51
CA ASP A 25 -0.03 1.10 3.03
C ASP A 25 0.69 -0.23 3.06
N ILE A 26 -0.02 -1.28 3.39
CA ILE A 26 0.51 -2.63 3.41
C ILE A 26 0.00 -3.34 2.17
N ILE A 27 0.91 -3.60 1.24
CA ILE A 27 0.56 -4.20 -0.05
C ILE A 27 0.61 -5.72 0.10
N GLN A 28 -0.42 -6.39 -0.39
CA GLN A 28 -0.48 -7.84 -0.37
C GLN A 28 -0.09 -8.38 -1.74
N LEU A 29 0.98 -9.17 -1.78
CA LEU A 29 1.49 -9.80 -3.00
C LEU A 29 1.55 -11.30 -2.73
N GLY A 30 0.56 -12.02 -3.26
CA GLY A 30 0.44 -13.44 -2.98
C GLY A 30 0.21 -13.67 -1.49
N SER A 31 1.05 -14.47 -0.87
CA SER A 31 0.95 -14.76 0.56
C SER A 31 1.80 -13.83 1.42
N HIS A 32 2.46 -12.83 0.80
CA HIS A 32 3.34 -11.91 1.52
C HIS A 32 2.72 -10.53 1.59
N VAL A 33 3.08 -9.80 2.63
CA VAL A 33 2.67 -8.40 2.79
C VAL A 33 3.91 -7.53 2.91
N PHE A 34 3.83 -6.32 2.34
CA PHE A 34 4.96 -5.39 2.31
C PHE A 34 4.45 -4.00 2.64
N ARG A 35 5.08 -3.35 3.59
CA ARG A 35 4.71 -1.99 3.96
C ARG A 35 5.48 -0.99 3.10
N VAL A 36 4.76 -0.04 2.53
CA VAL A 36 5.34 1.01 1.69
C VAL A 36 6.02 2.03 2.56
N SER A 37 7.32 2.22 2.37
CA SER A 37 8.07 3.23 3.09
C SER A 37 8.27 4.49 2.26
N ASP A 38 8.25 4.37 0.92
CA ASP A 38 8.42 5.52 0.05
C ASP A 38 7.81 5.26 -1.31
N LEU A 39 7.60 6.35 -2.08
CA LEU A 39 6.98 6.32 -3.39
C LEU A 39 7.71 7.27 -4.31
N PHE A 40 7.95 6.84 -5.55
CA PHE A 40 8.57 7.70 -6.55
C PHE A 40 7.74 7.70 -7.82
N GLN A 41 7.43 8.89 -8.30
CA GLN A 41 6.68 9.06 -9.53
C GLN A 41 7.58 8.73 -10.72
N LEU A 42 7.08 7.92 -11.64
CA LEU A 42 7.78 7.55 -12.87
C LEU A 42 6.99 8.08 -14.06
N PRO A 43 7.60 8.08 -15.26
CA PRO A 43 6.88 8.55 -16.45
C PRO A 43 5.63 7.73 -16.73
N GLN A 44 4.69 8.36 -17.44
CA GLN A 44 3.46 7.72 -17.94
C GLN A 44 2.55 7.21 -16.84
N GLY A 45 2.58 7.88 -15.68
CA GLY A 45 1.68 7.52 -14.59
C GLY A 45 2.10 6.29 -13.79
N ALA A 46 3.27 5.73 -14.08
CA ALA A 46 3.81 4.63 -13.29
C ALA A 46 4.36 5.14 -11.96
N LYS A 47 4.56 4.24 -11.02
CA LYS A 47 5.11 4.59 -9.72
C LYS A 47 5.99 3.46 -9.20
N GLN A 48 7.09 3.82 -8.56
CA GLN A 48 7.93 2.86 -7.89
C GLN A 48 7.65 2.89 -6.41
N LEU A 49 7.36 1.73 -5.86
CA LEU A 49 7.15 1.57 -4.42
C LEU A 49 8.43 1.05 -3.79
N VAL A 50 8.80 1.64 -2.67
CA VAL A 50 9.92 1.17 -1.86
C VAL A 50 9.33 0.62 -0.57
N PHE A 51 9.63 -0.63 -0.27
CA PHE A 51 9.09 -1.27 0.92
C PHE A 51 10.07 -1.18 2.08
N GLU A 52 9.56 -1.31 3.29
CA GLU A 52 10.41 -1.29 4.49
C GLU A 52 11.47 -2.39 4.46
N SER A 53 11.18 -3.49 3.79
CA SER A 53 12.14 -4.58 3.62
C SER A 53 13.31 -4.22 2.71
N GLY A 54 13.22 -3.09 1.99
CA GLY A 54 14.21 -2.68 1.01
C GLY A 54 13.89 -3.12 -0.41
N GLU A 55 12.85 -3.90 -0.58
CA GLU A 55 12.45 -4.35 -1.91
C GLU A 55 11.74 -3.23 -2.67
N LEU A 56 11.81 -3.32 -3.99
CA LEU A 56 11.21 -2.33 -4.88
C LEU A 56 10.16 -3.00 -5.75
N LEU A 57 9.10 -2.25 -6.05
CA LEU A 57 8.08 -2.71 -6.98
C LEU A 57 7.66 -1.55 -7.86
N THR A 58 7.75 -1.72 -9.17
CA THR A 58 7.25 -0.73 -10.11
C THR A 58 5.86 -1.13 -10.56
N ILE A 59 4.91 -0.23 -10.44
CA ILE A 59 3.55 -0.47 -10.91
C ILE A 59 3.20 0.52 -12.01
N HIS A 60 2.39 0.05 -12.93
CA HIS A 60 1.91 0.88 -14.04
C HIS A 60 0.67 1.66 -13.60
N ALA A 61 0.30 2.64 -14.42
CA ALA A 61 -0.85 3.49 -14.12
C ALA A 61 -2.13 2.70 -13.87
N ARG A 62 -2.29 1.56 -14.53
CA ARG A 62 -3.49 0.75 -14.44
C ARG A 62 -3.39 -0.44 -13.48
N THR A 63 -2.24 -0.63 -12.88
CA THR A 63 -2.04 -1.73 -11.94
C THR A 63 -2.92 -1.52 -10.72
N ARG A 64 -3.57 -2.57 -10.27
CA ARG A 64 -4.39 -2.57 -9.05
C ARG A 64 -3.82 -3.59 -8.08
N LEU A 65 -3.68 -3.19 -6.83
CA LEU A 65 -3.11 -4.05 -5.81
C LEU A 65 -4.02 -4.07 -4.60
N ALA A 66 -4.14 -5.25 -4.00
CA ALA A 66 -4.82 -5.37 -2.71
C ALA A 66 -3.90 -4.80 -1.63
N ALA A 67 -4.49 -4.04 -0.72
CA ALA A 67 -3.73 -3.40 0.34
C ALA A 67 -4.57 -3.27 1.60
N VAL A 68 -3.88 -3.05 2.70
CA VAL A 68 -4.51 -2.72 3.97
C VAL A 68 -4.03 -1.34 4.37
N ARG A 69 -4.94 -0.48 4.74
CA ARG A 69 -4.62 0.86 5.20
C ARG A 69 -5.10 1.02 6.62
N MET A 70 -4.22 1.46 7.50
CA MET A 70 -4.57 1.71 8.88
C MET A 70 -5.17 3.10 8.99
N LEU A 71 -6.34 3.18 9.62
CA LEU A 71 -7.02 4.44 9.85
C LEU A 71 -6.60 4.95 11.21
N ARG A 72 -6.09 6.17 11.23
CA ARG A 72 -5.65 6.78 12.47
C ARG A 72 -6.84 7.34 13.22
N ARG A 73 -6.94 7.02 14.49
CA ARG A 73 -7.95 7.63 15.35
C ARG A 73 -7.43 8.93 15.91
N ARG A 74 -8.37 9.83 16.12
CA ARG A 74 -8.06 11.09 16.74
C ARG A 74 -8.91 11.29 17.98
#